data_f3a118daf349a65e8fec88df726dc08e
#
_entry.id   f3a118daf349a65e8fec88df726dc08e
#
_cell.length_a   1.000
_cell.length_b   1.000
_cell.length_c   1.000
_cell.angle_alpha   90.00
_cell.angle_beta   90.00
_cell.angle_gamma   90.00
#
_symmetry.space_group_name_H-M   'P 1'
#
loop_
_entity.id
_entity.type
_entity.pdbx_description
1 polymer ?
#
loop_
_entity_poly.entity_id
_entity_poly.type
_entity_poly.pdbx_seq_one_letter_code
_entity_poly.pdbx_strand_id
1 'polypeptide(L)'
;MSRTFAYCRVSTSEQSTENQIMAIRQAGYAVNDSRVISETVSGGVQAMQRKGFADMVTHKLEAGDQLVVLTLDRLGRDNIDVQQTITMLVDKGIDVVSLDLPVRNLSSAEGKLMLQMFSAFAEFEKSRIIERTKEGLVRARKEGKKLGRPVAADTLQRVQEARAKGLSQSKAALALNLSLPTIKRNWNIKEA
;
A
#
# COMPACT_ATOMS: atom_id res chain seq x y z
N MET A 1 27.99 -15.76 -14.61
CA MET A 1 27.03 -16.82 -14.22
C MET A 1 25.83 -16.13 -13.56
N SER A 2 24.63 -16.43 -14.00
CA SER A 2 23.39 -15.92 -13.41
C SER A 2 23.27 -16.43 -11.97
N ARG A 3 23.05 -15.54 -11.00
CA ARG A 3 22.79 -15.89 -9.60
C ARG A 3 21.28 -15.91 -9.36
N THR A 4 20.81 -16.91 -8.61
CA THR A 4 19.39 -17.00 -8.24
C THR A 4 19.19 -16.53 -6.81
N PHE A 5 18.31 -15.56 -6.61
CA PHE A 5 17.85 -15.05 -5.33
C PHE A 5 16.41 -15.48 -5.07
N ALA A 6 16.06 -15.71 -3.83
CA ALA A 6 14.68 -15.95 -3.40
C ALA A 6 14.24 -14.85 -2.44
N TYR A 7 13.05 -14.30 -2.67
CA TYR A 7 12.43 -13.39 -1.72
C TYR A 7 11.18 -14.01 -1.11
N CYS A 8 11.16 -14.08 0.22
CA CYS A 8 10.10 -14.69 1.02
C CYS A 8 9.56 -13.66 2.01
N ARG A 9 8.25 -13.55 2.12
CA ARG A 9 7.60 -12.62 3.04
C ARG A 9 6.44 -13.28 3.78
N VAL A 10 6.34 -12.99 5.06
CA VAL A 10 5.18 -13.33 5.89
C VAL A 10 4.65 -12.10 6.60
N SER A 11 3.38 -12.10 6.98
CA SER A 11 2.74 -10.95 7.65
C SER A 11 2.95 -10.94 9.16
N THR A 12 3.17 -12.11 9.76
CA THR A 12 3.37 -12.29 11.20
C THR A 12 4.57 -13.18 11.48
N SER A 13 5.17 -13.05 12.66
CA SER A 13 6.31 -13.88 13.10
C SER A 13 5.95 -15.35 13.34
N GLU A 14 4.67 -15.67 13.51
CA GLU A 14 4.19 -17.06 13.69
C GLU A 14 4.16 -17.84 12.37
N GLN A 15 4.19 -17.15 11.23
CA GLN A 15 4.25 -17.78 9.91
C GLN A 15 5.72 -18.04 9.52
N SER A 16 5.99 -19.22 8.96
CA SER A 16 7.34 -19.59 8.50
C SER A 16 7.52 -19.26 7.01
N THR A 17 8.68 -18.68 6.67
CA THR A 17 9.15 -18.51 5.29
C THR A 17 9.75 -19.78 4.71
N GLU A 18 10.03 -20.79 5.55
CA GLU A 18 10.67 -22.05 5.16
C GLU A 18 9.89 -22.81 4.09
N ASN A 19 8.55 -22.84 4.20
CA ASN A 19 7.70 -23.47 3.20
C ASN A 19 7.82 -22.81 1.83
N GLN A 20 7.99 -21.48 1.78
CA GLN A 20 8.19 -20.75 0.54
C GLN A 20 9.55 -21.12 -0.09
N ILE A 21 10.60 -21.16 0.73
CA ILE A 21 11.96 -21.54 0.29
C ILE A 21 11.96 -22.98 -0.22
N MET A 22 11.32 -23.90 0.50
CA MET A 22 11.19 -25.29 0.10
C MET A 22 10.49 -25.43 -1.25
N ALA A 23 9.35 -24.76 -1.44
CA ALA A 23 8.61 -24.78 -2.69
C ALA A 23 9.45 -24.21 -3.87
N ILE A 24 10.22 -23.15 -3.66
CA ILE A 24 11.12 -22.59 -4.67
C ILE A 24 12.19 -23.61 -5.06
N ARG A 25 12.82 -24.29 -4.09
CA ARG A 25 13.81 -25.32 -4.35
C ARG A 25 13.23 -26.56 -5.03
N GLN A 26 12.05 -27.01 -4.63
CA GLN A 26 11.33 -28.12 -5.27
C GLN A 26 10.93 -27.81 -6.73
N ALA A 27 10.68 -26.54 -7.04
CA ALA A 27 10.42 -26.09 -8.42
C ALA A 27 11.68 -26.07 -9.30
N GLY A 28 12.85 -26.50 -8.78
CA GLY A 28 14.11 -26.63 -9.52
C GLY A 28 15.04 -25.40 -9.44
N TYR A 29 14.73 -24.40 -8.62
CA TYR A 29 15.59 -23.22 -8.47
C TYR A 29 16.63 -23.47 -7.38
N ALA A 30 17.90 -23.58 -7.78
CA ALA A 30 19.04 -23.75 -6.89
C ALA A 30 19.39 -22.41 -6.21
N VAL A 31 18.79 -22.15 -5.04
CA VAL A 31 19.04 -20.91 -4.28
C VAL A 31 19.96 -21.23 -3.10
N ASN A 32 21.12 -20.55 -3.06
CA ASN A 32 22.03 -20.60 -1.92
C ASN A 32 21.41 -19.86 -0.72
N ASP A 33 21.64 -20.33 0.50
CA ASP A 33 21.07 -19.76 1.73
C ASP A 33 21.46 -18.28 1.90
N SER A 34 22.65 -17.86 1.47
CA SER A 34 23.10 -16.46 1.50
C SER A 34 22.31 -15.54 0.54
N ARG A 35 21.53 -16.11 -0.39
CA ARG A 35 20.71 -15.41 -1.39
C ARG A 35 19.22 -15.56 -1.13
N VAL A 36 18.85 -16.11 0.01
CA VAL A 36 17.48 -16.13 0.49
C VAL A 36 17.25 -14.88 1.35
N ILE A 37 16.35 -14.03 0.94
CA ILE A 37 15.93 -12.87 1.69
C ILE A 37 14.54 -13.14 2.26
N SER A 38 14.46 -13.26 3.57
CA SER A 38 13.22 -13.50 4.31
C SER A 38 12.93 -12.31 5.22
N GLU A 39 11.70 -11.80 5.19
CA GLU A 39 11.30 -10.76 6.11
C GLU A 39 9.85 -10.89 6.58
N THR A 40 9.62 -10.45 7.82
CA THR A 40 8.30 -10.39 8.44
C THR A 40 7.80 -8.96 8.37
N VAL A 41 6.92 -8.72 7.39
CA VAL A 41 6.39 -7.37 7.14
C VAL A 41 4.97 -7.48 6.54
N SER A 42 4.08 -6.56 6.92
CA SER A 42 2.72 -6.52 6.40
C SER A 42 2.69 -6.43 4.87
N GLY A 43 1.75 -7.16 4.24
CA GLY A 43 1.50 -7.05 2.80
C GLY A 43 1.09 -5.66 2.33
N GLY A 44 0.54 -4.82 3.23
CA GLY A 44 0.16 -3.44 2.91
C GLY A 44 1.32 -2.45 2.77
N VAL A 45 2.56 -2.87 3.04
CA VAL A 45 3.76 -2.03 2.83
C VAL A 45 4.25 -2.20 1.40
N GLN A 46 4.56 -1.10 0.70
CA GLN A 46 5.14 -1.11 -0.64
C GLN A 46 6.46 -1.89 -0.67
N ALA A 47 6.74 -2.60 -1.78
CA ALA A 47 7.93 -3.44 -1.88
C ALA A 47 9.23 -2.69 -1.55
N MET A 48 9.46 -1.54 -2.15
CA MET A 48 10.67 -0.74 -1.94
C MET A 48 10.74 -0.03 -0.57
N GLN A 49 9.68 -0.04 0.21
CA GLN A 49 9.68 0.43 1.60
C GLN A 49 10.01 -0.69 2.60
N ARG A 50 10.06 -1.95 2.15
CA ARG A 50 10.47 -3.11 2.94
C ARG A 50 11.99 -3.16 2.97
N LYS A 51 12.57 -3.14 4.17
CA LYS A 51 14.03 -3.01 4.36
C LYS A 51 14.81 -4.12 3.66
N GLY A 52 14.41 -5.39 3.82
CA GLY A 52 15.10 -6.53 3.23
C GLY A 52 14.99 -6.54 1.71
N PHE A 53 13.80 -6.22 1.17
CA PHE A 53 13.59 -6.12 -0.27
C PHE A 53 14.39 -4.98 -0.90
N ALA A 54 14.31 -3.78 -0.33
CA ALA A 54 15.04 -2.61 -0.81
C ALA A 54 16.56 -2.82 -0.78
N ASP A 55 17.10 -3.40 0.31
CA ASP A 55 18.52 -3.75 0.43
C ASP A 55 18.95 -4.75 -0.64
N MET A 56 18.15 -5.80 -0.86
CA MET A 56 18.40 -6.79 -1.90
C MET A 56 18.48 -6.14 -3.31
N VAL A 57 17.50 -5.31 -3.66
CA VAL A 57 17.42 -4.67 -4.98
C VAL A 57 18.52 -3.63 -5.19
N THR A 58 18.94 -2.95 -4.13
CA THR A 58 19.92 -1.84 -4.22
C THR A 58 21.37 -2.34 -4.15
N HIS A 59 21.63 -3.37 -3.35
CA HIS A 59 23.01 -3.74 -2.99
C HIS A 59 23.42 -5.17 -3.37
N LYS A 60 22.45 -6.06 -3.69
CA LYS A 60 22.78 -7.48 -3.90
C LYS A 60 22.50 -7.95 -5.32
N LEU A 61 21.40 -7.50 -5.92
CA LEU A 61 21.02 -7.87 -7.27
C LEU A 61 21.80 -7.09 -8.32
N GLU A 62 22.27 -7.80 -9.34
CA GLU A 62 22.97 -7.26 -10.51
C GLU A 62 22.31 -7.70 -11.79
N ALA A 63 22.57 -7.00 -12.89
CA ALA A 63 22.05 -7.38 -14.20
C ALA A 63 22.46 -8.83 -14.58
N GLY A 64 21.50 -9.60 -15.04
CA GLY A 64 21.64 -11.03 -15.34
C GLY A 64 21.33 -11.95 -14.16
N ASP A 65 21.03 -11.42 -12.96
CA ASP A 65 20.53 -12.22 -11.85
C ASP A 65 19.04 -12.57 -12.01
N GLN A 66 18.61 -13.60 -11.29
CA GLN A 66 17.23 -14.04 -11.26
C GLN A 66 16.64 -13.91 -9.86
N LEU A 67 15.49 -13.26 -9.74
CA LEU A 67 14.71 -13.19 -8.52
C LEU A 67 13.48 -14.10 -8.61
N VAL A 68 13.39 -15.05 -7.68
CA VAL A 68 12.29 -16.02 -7.60
C VAL A 68 11.42 -15.73 -6.39
N VAL A 69 10.11 -15.69 -6.59
CA VAL A 69 9.10 -15.60 -5.52
C VAL A 69 8.11 -16.74 -5.65
N LEU A 70 7.50 -17.15 -4.53
CA LEU A 70 6.46 -18.18 -4.54
C LEU A 70 5.19 -17.64 -5.21
N THR A 71 4.79 -16.44 -4.86
CA THR A 71 3.56 -15.80 -5.34
C THR A 71 3.80 -14.33 -5.67
N LEU A 72 3.06 -13.83 -6.64
CA LEU A 72 3.23 -12.47 -7.19
C LEU A 72 2.99 -11.37 -6.13
N ASP A 73 2.11 -11.62 -5.15
CA ASP A 73 1.79 -10.69 -4.05
C ASP A 73 2.99 -10.45 -3.10
N ARG A 74 4.07 -11.22 -3.23
CA ARG A 74 5.32 -10.95 -2.52
C ARG A 74 5.99 -9.68 -3.02
N LEU A 75 5.80 -9.32 -4.30
CA LEU A 75 6.48 -8.23 -4.98
C LEU A 75 5.81 -6.86 -4.83
N GLY A 76 4.70 -6.75 -4.10
CA GLY A 76 4.04 -5.47 -3.85
C GLY A 76 2.93 -5.55 -2.82
N ARG A 77 2.31 -4.39 -2.53
CA ARG A 77 1.13 -4.27 -1.66
C ARG A 77 -0.18 -4.38 -2.43
N ASP A 78 -0.17 -4.00 -3.71
CA ASP A 78 -1.31 -4.01 -4.62
C ASP A 78 -0.82 -4.24 -6.05
N ASN A 79 -1.72 -4.41 -6.99
CA ASN A 79 -1.38 -4.72 -8.38
C ASN A 79 -0.50 -3.64 -9.03
N ILE A 80 -0.68 -2.37 -8.67
CA ILE A 80 0.11 -1.26 -9.21
C ILE A 80 1.55 -1.33 -8.70
N ASP A 81 1.72 -1.54 -7.39
CA ASP A 81 3.04 -1.67 -6.76
C ASP A 81 3.80 -2.90 -7.28
N VAL A 82 3.12 -4.03 -7.44
CA VAL A 82 3.68 -5.26 -8.03
C VAL A 82 4.20 -4.98 -9.44
N GLN A 83 3.38 -4.35 -10.28
CA GLN A 83 3.77 -4.03 -11.66
C GLN A 83 4.96 -3.08 -11.71
N GLN A 84 4.95 -2.00 -10.93
CA GLN A 84 6.06 -1.05 -10.86
C GLN A 84 7.34 -1.72 -10.42
N THR A 85 7.25 -2.60 -9.43
CA THR A 85 8.38 -3.38 -8.92
C THR A 85 8.95 -4.30 -9.99
N ILE A 86 8.11 -5.04 -10.71
CA ILE A 86 8.57 -5.95 -11.77
C ILE A 86 9.19 -5.17 -12.93
N THR A 87 8.55 -4.08 -13.37
CA THR A 87 9.10 -3.23 -14.43
C THR A 87 10.48 -2.70 -14.03
N MET A 88 10.62 -2.17 -12.82
CA MET A 88 11.90 -1.70 -12.30
C MET A 88 12.99 -2.80 -12.29
N LEU A 89 12.64 -4.03 -11.88
CA LEU A 89 13.58 -5.15 -11.85
C LEU A 89 14.00 -5.55 -13.28
N VAL A 90 13.04 -5.66 -14.19
CA VAL A 90 13.30 -5.98 -15.60
C VAL A 90 14.15 -4.90 -16.28
N ASP A 91 13.90 -3.62 -16.02
CA ASP A 91 14.70 -2.50 -16.54
C ASP A 91 16.14 -2.51 -15.99
N LYS A 92 16.35 -3.08 -14.81
CA LYS A 92 17.68 -3.34 -14.26
C LYS A 92 18.35 -4.59 -14.82
N GLY A 93 17.70 -5.30 -15.74
CA GLY A 93 18.21 -6.54 -16.31
C GLY A 93 18.10 -7.75 -15.39
N ILE A 94 17.18 -7.74 -14.42
CA ILE A 94 16.94 -8.83 -13.47
C ILE A 94 15.77 -9.66 -14.00
N ASP A 95 15.96 -10.98 -14.11
CA ASP A 95 14.89 -11.90 -14.45
C ASP A 95 13.97 -12.14 -13.24
N VAL A 96 12.68 -11.93 -13.42
CA VAL A 96 11.69 -12.11 -12.35
C VAL A 96 10.86 -13.35 -12.64
N VAL A 97 10.79 -14.24 -11.64
CA VAL A 97 10.05 -15.51 -11.70
C VAL A 97 9.03 -15.57 -10.57
N SER A 98 7.77 -15.88 -10.89
CA SER A 98 6.71 -16.17 -9.92
C SER A 98 6.15 -17.58 -10.17
N LEU A 99 6.11 -18.41 -9.10
CA LEU A 99 5.75 -19.83 -9.25
C LEU A 99 4.24 -20.07 -9.37
N ASP A 100 3.42 -19.11 -8.97
CA ASP A 100 1.96 -19.17 -9.04
C ASP A 100 1.38 -18.81 -10.41
N LEU A 101 2.24 -18.37 -11.34
CA LEU A 101 1.80 -17.98 -12.67
C LEU A 101 2.07 -19.07 -13.72
N PRO A 102 1.20 -19.22 -14.73
CA PRO A 102 1.41 -20.15 -15.84
C PRO A 102 2.64 -19.78 -16.67
N VAL A 103 2.92 -18.48 -16.84
CA VAL A 103 4.18 -17.96 -17.41
C VAL A 103 5.07 -17.54 -16.25
N ARG A 104 6.02 -18.39 -15.89
CA ARG A 104 6.87 -18.17 -14.71
C ARG A 104 7.85 -17.03 -14.87
N ASN A 105 8.48 -16.91 -16.03
CA ASN A 105 9.45 -15.85 -16.30
C ASN A 105 8.74 -14.59 -16.83
N LEU A 106 8.65 -13.57 -15.98
CA LEU A 106 7.98 -12.30 -16.28
C LEU A 106 8.82 -11.36 -17.16
N SER A 107 10.11 -11.68 -17.36
CA SER A 107 10.99 -10.93 -18.27
C SER A 107 10.83 -11.38 -19.74
N SER A 108 10.20 -12.53 -19.99
CA SER A 108 9.93 -13.03 -21.34
C SER A 108 8.87 -12.18 -22.07
N ALA A 109 8.74 -12.36 -23.38
CA ALA A 109 7.72 -11.66 -24.17
C ALA A 109 6.30 -11.99 -23.69
N GLU A 110 6.04 -13.27 -23.42
CA GLU A 110 4.76 -13.75 -22.87
C GLU A 110 4.51 -13.20 -21.44
N GLY A 111 5.57 -13.15 -20.62
CA GLY A 111 5.49 -12.57 -19.27
C GLY A 111 5.16 -11.08 -19.30
N LYS A 112 5.79 -10.32 -20.20
CA LYS A 112 5.49 -8.90 -20.42
C LYS A 112 4.05 -8.68 -20.88
N LEU A 113 3.56 -9.50 -21.81
CA LEU A 113 2.16 -9.44 -22.24
C LEU A 113 1.21 -9.72 -21.07
N MET A 114 1.50 -10.74 -20.25
CA MET A 114 0.72 -11.06 -19.06
C MET A 114 0.70 -9.89 -18.06
N LEU A 115 1.84 -9.24 -17.81
CA LEU A 115 1.91 -8.06 -16.94
C LEU A 115 1.07 -6.90 -17.49
N GLN A 116 1.06 -6.66 -18.78
CA GLN A 116 0.22 -5.64 -19.43
C GLN A 116 -1.27 -5.94 -19.24
N MET A 117 -1.68 -7.21 -19.37
CA MET A 117 -3.05 -7.63 -19.10
C MET A 117 -3.44 -7.39 -17.64
N PHE A 118 -2.60 -7.79 -16.67
CA PHE A 118 -2.85 -7.52 -15.24
C PHE A 118 -2.98 -6.02 -14.95
N SER A 119 -2.16 -5.20 -15.58
CA SER A 119 -2.23 -3.73 -15.46
C SER A 119 -3.56 -3.19 -15.95
N ALA A 120 -3.99 -3.62 -17.12
CA ALA A 120 -5.28 -3.19 -17.69
C ALA A 120 -6.45 -3.63 -16.80
N PHE A 121 -6.41 -4.84 -16.23
CA PHE A 121 -7.41 -5.31 -15.26
C PHE A 121 -7.40 -4.48 -13.98
N ALA A 122 -6.22 -4.16 -13.42
CA ALA A 122 -6.10 -3.35 -12.22
C ALA A 122 -6.67 -1.93 -12.42
N GLU A 123 -6.38 -1.30 -13.56
CA GLU A 123 -6.96 0.00 -13.92
C GLU A 123 -8.49 -0.07 -14.10
N PHE A 124 -8.99 -1.13 -14.72
CA PHE A 124 -10.41 -1.37 -14.86
C PHE A 124 -11.09 -1.53 -13.50
N GLU A 125 -10.55 -2.36 -12.61
CA GLU A 125 -11.09 -2.53 -11.25
C GLU A 125 -11.09 -1.21 -10.47
N LYS A 126 -9.99 -0.45 -10.53
CA LYS A 126 -9.90 0.87 -9.90
C LYS A 126 -10.97 1.83 -10.43
N SER A 127 -11.17 1.87 -11.74
CA SER A 127 -12.19 2.71 -12.37
C SER A 127 -13.59 2.33 -11.90
N ARG A 128 -13.89 1.03 -11.81
CA ARG A 128 -15.17 0.52 -11.29
C ARG A 128 -15.39 0.85 -9.81
N ILE A 129 -14.36 0.79 -8.98
CA ILE A 129 -14.46 1.18 -7.56
C ILE A 129 -14.77 2.68 -7.44
N ILE A 130 -14.09 3.52 -8.23
CA ILE A 130 -14.33 4.97 -8.26
C ILE A 130 -15.77 5.26 -8.71
N GLU A 131 -16.27 4.59 -9.75
CA GLU A 131 -17.62 4.75 -10.25
C GLU A 131 -18.66 4.37 -9.20
N ARG A 132 -18.57 3.18 -8.59
CA ARG A 132 -19.44 2.76 -7.48
C ARG A 132 -19.42 3.74 -6.32
N THR A 133 -18.24 4.25 -5.97
CA THR A 133 -18.08 5.22 -4.88
C THR A 133 -18.82 6.52 -5.21
N LYS A 134 -18.68 7.03 -6.44
CA LYS A 134 -19.40 8.22 -6.91
C LYS A 134 -20.91 8.01 -6.87
N GLU A 135 -21.39 6.87 -7.38
CA GLU A 135 -22.81 6.52 -7.35
C GLU A 135 -23.35 6.43 -5.91
N GLY A 136 -22.59 5.78 -5.02
CA GLY A 136 -22.91 5.70 -3.60
C GLY A 136 -23.00 7.07 -2.93
N LEU A 137 -22.07 7.98 -3.23
CA LEU A 137 -22.10 9.36 -2.73
C LEU A 137 -23.29 10.15 -3.26
N VAL A 138 -23.64 9.98 -4.55
CA VAL A 138 -24.84 10.62 -5.14
C VAL A 138 -26.11 10.11 -4.46
N ARG A 139 -26.22 8.79 -4.24
CA ARG A 139 -27.35 8.18 -3.52
C ARG A 139 -27.46 8.72 -2.09
N ALA A 140 -26.36 8.73 -1.35
CA ALA A 140 -26.33 9.23 0.02
C ALA A 140 -26.76 10.72 0.10
N ARG A 141 -26.34 11.56 -0.88
CA ARG A 141 -26.80 12.95 -0.96
C ARG A 141 -28.31 13.06 -1.24
N LYS A 142 -28.86 12.24 -2.13
CA LYS A 142 -30.32 12.19 -2.42
C LYS A 142 -31.12 11.75 -1.19
N GLU A 143 -30.56 10.86 -0.36
CA GLU A 143 -31.14 10.41 0.91
C GLU A 143 -30.95 11.44 2.05
N GLY A 144 -30.40 12.62 1.79
CA GLY A 144 -30.17 13.67 2.78
C GLY A 144 -29.04 13.39 3.77
N LYS A 145 -28.21 12.38 3.56
CA LYS A 145 -27.07 12.07 4.41
C LYS A 145 -26.00 13.15 4.28
N LYS A 146 -25.59 13.75 5.39
CA LYS A 146 -24.43 14.66 5.41
C LYS A 146 -23.15 13.86 5.18
N LEU A 147 -22.47 14.18 4.08
CA LEU A 147 -21.19 13.57 3.72
C LEU A 147 -20.04 14.39 4.31
N GLY A 148 -18.96 13.71 4.66
CA GLY A 148 -17.76 14.31 5.23
C GLY A 148 -17.60 14.02 6.71
N ARG A 149 -16.62 14.70 7.33
CA ARG A 149 -16.37 14.55 8.77
C ARG A 149 -17.56 15.06 9.56
N PRO A 150 -18.10 14.28 10.51
CA PRO A 150 -19.17 14.74 11.40
C PRO A 150 -18.80 16.08 12.08
N VAL A 151 -19.76 16.99 12.13
CA VAL A 151 -19.57 18.22 12.88
C VAL A 151 -19.52 17.84 14.37
N ALA A 152 -18.47 18.25 15.05
CA ALA A 152 -18.39 18.08 16.51
C ALA A 152 -19.33 19.09 17.18
N ALA A 153 -20.58 18.72 17.41
CA ALA A 153 -21.59 19.55 18.04
C ALA A 153 -21.13 20.08 19.41
N ASP A 154 -20.45 19.25 20.17
CA ASP A 154 -19.83 19.60 21.46
C ASP A 154 -18.82 20.76 21.32
N THR A 155 -18.06 20.82 20.22
CA THR A 155 -17.08 21.89 20.02
C THR A 155 -17.75 23.24 19.83
N LEU A 156 -18.87 23.33 19.11
CA LEU A 156 -19.62 24.56 18.93
C LEU A 156 -20.13 25.08 20.28
N GLN A 157 -20.81 24.21 21.03
CA GLN A 157 -21.37 24.56 22.35
C GLN A 157 -20.28 25.06 23.30
N ARG A 158 -19.17 24.35 23.44
CA ARG A 158 -18.04 24.73 24.31
C ARG A 158 -17.43 26.07 23.91
N VAL A 159 -17.34 26.38 22.60
CA VAL A 159 -16.85 27.67 22.13
C VAL A 159 -17.84 28.81 22.45
N GLN A 160 -19.14 28.57 22.30
CA GLN A 160 -20.15 29.56 22.60
C GLN A 160 -20.25 29.82 24.13
N GLU A 161 -20.12 28.80 24.96
CA GLU A 161 -20.03 28.96 26.42
C GLU A 161 -18.79 29.77 26.85
N ALA A 162 -17.63 29.52 26.19
CA ALA A 162 -16.42 30.28 26.48
C ALA A 162 -16.57 31.77 26.07
N ARG A 163 -17.27 32.03 24.95
CA ARG A 163 -17.61 33.37 24.51
C ARG A 163 -18.57 34.06 25.49
N ALA A 164 -19.62 33.35 25.95
CA ALA A 164 -20.59 33.88 26.91
C ALA A 164 -19.94 34.22 28.26
N LYS A 165 -18.89 33.51 28.65
CA LYS A 165 -18.06 33.81 29.85
C LYS A 165 -17.10 35.00 29.63
N GLY A 166 -17.17 35.71 28.51
CA GLY A 166 -16.32 36.87 28.20
C GLY A 166 -14.88 36.58 27.84
N LEU A 167 -14.54 35.34 27.54
CA LEU A 167 -13.18 35.00 27.11
C LEU A 167 -12.88 35.53 25.72
N SER A 168 -11.66 36.04 25.49
CA SER A 168 -11.18 36.32 24.14
C SER A 168 -10.93 35.03 23.34
N GLN A 169 -10.94 35.11 22.01
CA GLN A 169 -10.68 33.95 21.15
C GLN A 169 -9.37 33.21 21.49
N SER A 170 -8.30 33.96 21.81
CA SER A 170 -7.00 33.39 22.18
C SER A 170 -7.07 32.70 23.55
N LYS A 171 -7.76 33.29 24.55
CA LYS A 171 -7.96 32.67 25.87
C LYS A 171 -8.84 31.44 25.75
N ALA A 172 -9.90 31.48 24.93
CA ALA A 172 -10.77 30.34 24.70
C ALA A 172 -10.00 29.17 23.99
N ALA A 173 -9.09 29.47 23.07
CA ALA A 173 -8.25 28.47 22.44
C ALA A 173 -7.38 27.69 23.43
N LEU A 174 -6.76 28.40 24.36
CA LEU A 174 -5.96 27.80 25.45
C LEU A 174 -6.84 27.02 26.46
N ALA A 175 -7.94 27.62 26.92
CA ALA A 175 -8.81 27.01 27.90
C ALA A 175 -9.48 25.71 27.40
N LEU A 176 -9.83 25.66 26.10
CA LEU A 176 -10.53 24.52 25.52
C LEU A 176 -9.57 23.53 24.84
N ASN A 177 -8.26 23.81 24.82
CA ASN A 177 -7.24 23.05 24.10
C ASN A 177 -7.61 22.83 22.61
N LEU A 178 -8.08 23.92 21.96
CA LEU A 178 -8.49 23.92 20.57
C LEU A 178 -7.61 24.90 19.77
N SER A 179 -7.41 24.61 18.48
CA SER A 179 -6.68 25.52 17.60
C SER A 179 -7.45 26.83 17.40
N LEU A 180 -6.73 27.95 17.27
CA LEU A 180 -7.33 29.27 17.03
C LEU A 180 -8.22 29.31 15.77
N PRO A 181 -7.88 28.65 14.63
CA PRO A 181 -8.79 28.52 13.51
C PRO A 181 -10.11 27.81 13.84
N THR A 182 -10.07 26.78 14.70
CA THR A 182 -11.28 26.10 15.17
C THR A 182 -12.16 27.02 15.99
N ILE A 183 -11.57 27.79 16.89
CA ILE A 183 -12.29 28.80 17.69
C ILE A 183 -12.92 29.83 16.77
N LYS A 184 -12.15 30.45 15.85
CA LYS A 184 -12.66 31.47 14.91
C LYS A 184 -13.83 30.96 14.09
N ARG A 185 -13.77 29.73 13.58
CA ARG A 185 -14.84 29.13 12.79
C ARG A 185 -16.15 28.99 13.55
N ASN A 186 -16.09 28.64 14.85
CA ASN A 186 -17.25 28.41 15.69
C ASN A 186 -17.68 29.65 16.52
N TRP A 187 -16.91 30.75 16.44
CA TRP A 187 -17.13 31.93 17.30
C TRP A 187 -18.38 32.72 16.95
N ASN A 188 -18.70 32.86 15.65
CA ASN A 188 -19.80 33.68 15.15
C ASN A 188 -21.00 32.87 14.65
N ILE A 189 -20.99 31.55 14.83
CA ILE A 189 -22.14 30.72 14.47
C ILE A 189 -23.23 31.03 15.51
N LYS A 190 -24.39 31.55 15.07
CA LYS A 190 -25.59 31.66 15.90
C LYS A 190 -26.22 30.27 15.94
N GLU A 191 -26.62 29.84 17.11
CA GLU A 191 -27.50 28.67 17.23
C GLU A 191 -28.81 29.01 16.48
N ALA A 192 -29.20 28.11 15.57
CA ALA A 192 -30.42 28.20 14.80
C ALA A 192 -31.58 27.66 15.60
#